data_d59ec4624c88154639df61563d4d4f38
#
_entry.id   d59ec4624c88154639df61563d4d4f38
#
_cell.length_a   1.000
_cell.length_b   1.000
_cell.length_c   1.000
_cell.angle_alpha   90.00
_cell.angle_beta   90.00
_cell.angle_gamma   90.00
#
_symmetry.space_group_name_H-M   'P 1'
#
loop_
_entity.id
_entity.type
_entity.pdbx_description
1 polymer ?
#
loop_
_entity_poly.entity_id
_entity_poly.type
_entity_poly.pdbx_seq_one_letter_code
_entity_poly.pdbx_strand_id
1 'polypeptide(L)'
;MSVHKEAKRITTQVVHEMKQSGEKIAMLTAYDYTMATVVDQAGVDIILVGDSASNVMAGHETTLPITLDQMIYHAQAVVRAAKRALVVVDLPFGTYQGNSKEALNSAIRIMKESGAHAVKLEGGREVRESIERILSAGIPVMGHLGLTPQSIYKFGTYTVRAKEEEEAQRLREDAKMLAEIGCFSIVFEKIPATLAGEVTASIDCPTIGIGAGANCDGQVLVLHDMLGITQAFSPRFLRRYSDLGDQMFSAIRQYVSDVRAVDFPNDSEQY
;
A
#
# COMPACT_ATOMS: atom_id res chain seq x y z
N MET A 1 -19.90 -7.32 -33.08
CA MET A 1 -18.57 -7.53 -32.47
C MET A 1 -18.39 -6.45 -31.42
N SER A 2 -18.50 -6.81 -30.13
CA SER A 2 -18.24 -5.89 -29.02
C SER A 2 -16.72 -5.71 -28.93
N VAL A 3 -16.24 -4.52 -29.32
CA VAL A 3 -14.86 -4.11 -29.06
C VAL A 3 -14.77 -3.89 -27.56
N HIS A 4 -14.33 -4.88 -26.80
CA HIS A 4 -13.86 -4.66 -25.44
C HIS A 4 -12.68 -3.70 -25.55
N LYS A 5 -12.92 -2.41 -25.25
CA LYS A 5 -11.84 -1.47 -25.00
C LYS A 5 -11.01 -2.08 -23.86
N GLU A 6 -9.82 -2.59 -24.16
CA GLU A 6 -8.87 -2.94 -23.09
C GLU A 6 -8.73 -1.73 -22.18
N ALA A 7 -8.97 -1.93 -20.89
CA ALA A 7 -8.86 -0.85 -19.92
C ALA A 7 -7.40 -0.33 -19.95
N LYS A 8 -7.23 0.97 -20.24
CA LYS A 8 -5.90 1.60 -20.30
C LYS A 8 -5.21 1.41 -18.97
N ARG A 9 -4.03 0.82 -18.98
CA ARG A 9 -3.23 0.55 -17.78
C ARG A 9 -2.81 1.85 -17.11
N ILE A 10 -2.92 1.89 -15.78
CA ILE A 10 -2.41 3.00 -14.96
C ILE A 10 -0.88 2.87 -14.88
N THR A 11 -0.19 3.94 -15.23
CA THR A 11 1.27 4.08 -15.15
C THR A 11 1.62 5.21 -14.18
N THR A 12 2.89 5.34 -13.83
CA THR A 12 3.37 6.47 -13.00
C THR A 12 3.08 7.82 -13.66
N GLN A 13 3.09 7.88 -15.00
CA GLN A 13 2.74 9.08 -15.75
C GLN A 13 1.24 9.40 -15.60
N VAL A 14 0.35 8.40 -15.68
CA VAL A 14 -1.10 8.60 -15.47
C VAL A 14 -1.37 9.09 -14.04
N VAL A 15 -0.67 8.57 -13.04
CA VAL A 15 -0.79 9.04 -11.64
C VAL A 15 -0.41 10.51 -11.52
N HIS A 16 0.63 10.95 -12.24
CA HIS A 16 1.01 12.37 -12.29
C HIS A 16 -0.05 13.23 -13.01
N GLU A 17 -0.59 12.76 -14.13
CA GLU A 17 -1.67 13.42 -14.88
C GLU A 17 -2.94 13.58 -14.03
N MET A 18 -3.30 12.59 -13.20
CA MET A 18 -4.42 12.67 -12.26
C MET A 18 -4.25 13.84 -11.27
N LYS A 19 -3.07 14.03 -10.69
CA LYS A 19 -2.79 15.21 -9.86
C LYS A 19 -3.01 16.50 -10.64
N GLN A 20 -2.46 16.61 -11.85
CA GLN A 20 -2.57 17.81 -12.68
C GLN A 20 -4.03 18.14 -13.04
N SER A 21 -4.86 17.13 -13.26
CA SER A 21 -6.29 17.29 -13.55
C SER A 21 -7.17 17.46 -12.32
N GLY A 22 -6.62 17.28 -11.11
CA GLY A 22 -7.38 17.29 -9.85
C GLY A 22 -8.20 16.01 -9.61
N GLU A 23 -7.98 14.95 -10.41
CA GLU A 23 -8.60 13.65 -10.21
C GLU A 23 -7.97 12.93 -9.01
N LYS A 24 -8.82 12.42 -8.11
CA LYS A 24 -8.32 11.75 -6.90
C LYS A 24 -7.90 10.31 -7.18
N ILE A 25 -6.74 9.93 -6.63
CA ILE A 25 -6.11 8.62 -6.80
C ILE A 25 -6.63 7.68 -5.71
N ALA A 26 -7.27 6.59 -6.11
CA ALA A 26 -7.70 5.53 -5.20
C ALA A 26 -6.62 4.44 -5.12
N MET A 27 -6.11 4.20 -3.92
CA MET A 27 -5.11 3.16 -3.66
C MET A 27 -5.58 2.22 -2.57
N LEU A 28 -5.40 0.90 -2.76
CA LEU A 28 -5.68 -0.13 -1.75
C LEU A 28 -4.55 -1.15 -1.69
N THR A 29 -4.41 -1.81 -0.54
CA THR A 29 -3.51 -2.96 -0.45
C THR A 29 -4.17 -4.21 -1.02
N ALA A 30 -3.35 -5.15 -1.54
CA ALA A 30 -3.75 -6.53 -1.80
C ALA A 30 -2.52 -7.44 -1.70
N TYR A 31 -2.76 -8.73 -1.37
CA TYR A 31 -1.67 -9.66 -1.04
C TYR A 31 -1.81 -11.03 -1.72
N ASP A 32 -2.92 -11.29 -2.39
CA ASP A 32 -3.20 -12.53 -3.10
C ASP A 32 -3.92 -12.28 -4.43
N TYR A 33 -4.02 -13.32 -5.24
CA TYR A 33 -4.61 -13.25 -6.57
C TYR A 33 -6.10 -12.91 -6.55
N THR A 34 -6.87 -13.53 -5.67
CA THR A 34 -8.34 -13.40 -5.65
C THR A 34 -8.74 -12.00 -5.23
N MET A 35 -8.19 -11.50 -4.11
CA MET A 35 -8.47 -10.15 -3.63
C MET A 35 -7.96 -9.09 -4.60
N ALA A 36 -6.77 -9.26 -5.18
CA ALA A 36 -6.24 -8.34 -6.18
C ALA A 36 -7.12 -8.28 -7.44
N THR A 37 -7.72 -9.40 -7.86
CA THR A 37 -8.68 -9.42 -8.99
C THR A 37 -9.91 -8.57 -8.69
N VAL A 38 -10.48 -8.69 -7.49
CA VAL A 38 -11.63 -7.89 -7.07
C VAL A 38 -11.27 -6.40 -6.99
N VAL A 39 -10.12 -6.07 -6.40
CA VAL A 39 -9.64 -4.70 -6.26
C VAL A 39 -9.40 -4.03 -7.63
N ASP A 40 -8.76 -4.74 -8.56
CA ASP A 40 -8.50 -4.24 -9.91
C ASP A 40 -9.81 -4.02 -10.70
N GLN A 41 -10.75 -4.97 -10.62
CA GLN A 41 -12.07 -4.87 -11.25
C GLN A 41 -12.93 -3.76 -10.64
N ALA A 42 -12.75 -3.45 -9.36
CA ALA A 42 -13.42 -2.33 -8.70
C ALA A 42 -12.92 -0.94 -9.17
N GLY A 43 -11.84 -0.90 -9.96
CA GLY A 43 -11.33 0.33 -10.56
C GLY A 43 -10.32 1.10 -9.71
N VAL A 44 -9.68 0.46 -8.74
CA VAL A 44 -8.60 1.06 -7.94
C VAL A 44 -7.42 1.39 -8.86
N ASP A 45 -6.81 2.57 -8.70
CA ASP A 45 -5.74 3.05 -9.58
C ASP A 45 -4.38 2.46 -9.23
N ILE A 46 -4.10 2.30 -7.93
CA ILE A 46 -2.85 1.73 -7.43
C ILE A 46 -3.15 0.58 -6.47
N ILE A 47 -2.56 -0.58 -6.70
CA ILE A 47 -2.55 -1.68 -5.75
C ILE A 47 -1.19 -1.72 -5.05
N LEU A 48 -1.20 -1.63 -3.72
CA LEU A 48 -0.02 -1.76 -2.89
C LEU A 48 0.11 -3.19 -2.36
N VAL A 49 1.20 -3.84 -2.69
CA VAL A 49 1.66 -5.00 -1.94
C VAL A 49 2.46 -4.47 -0.76
N GLY A 50 1.74 -4.18 0.33
CA GLY A 50 2.30 -3.54 1.52
C GLY A 50 2.97 -4.54 2.46
N ASP A 51 4.00 -4.09 3.19
CA ASP A 51 4.60 -4.86 4.29
C ASP A 51 3.63 -5.09 5.46
N SER A 52 2.49 -4.38 5.48
CA SER A 52 1.31 -4.70 6.30
C SER A 52 0.78 -6.14 6.11
N ALA A 53 1.22 -6.86 5.06
CA ALA A 53 1.05 -8.32 4.95
C ALA A 53 1.61 -9.06 6.18
N SER A 54 2.66 -8.55 6.80
CA SER A 54 3.18 -9.06 8.07
C SER A 54 2.10 -9.14 9.16
N ASN A 55 1.24 -8.12 9.25
CA ASN A 55 0.16 -8.05 10.22
C ASN A 55 -1.07 -8.88 9.77
N VAL A 56 -1.64 -8.54 8.61
CA VAL A 56 -2.96 -9.05 8.20
C VAL A 56 -2.93 -10.43 7.55
N MET A 57 -1.78 -10.88 7.03
CA MET A 57 -1.62 -12.20 6.42
C MET A 57 -0.84 -13.17 7.32
N ALA A 58 0.22 -12.70 7.98
CA ALA A 58 1.08 -13.55 8.81
C ALA A 58 0.81 -13.45 10.32
N GLY A 59 0.00 -12.47 10.78
CA GLY A 59 -0.40 -12.33 12.18
C GLY A 59 0.69 -11.78 13.11
N HIS A 60 1.72 -11.14 12.55
CA HIS A 60 2.75 -10.48 13.36
C HIS A 60 2.25 -9.15 13.95
N GLU A 61 2.82 -8.74 15.08
CA GLU A 61 2.47 -7.47 15.74
C GLU A 61 2.95 -6.23 14.97
N THR A 62 4.03 -6.37 14.18
CA THR A 62 4.65 -5.28 13.42
C THR A 62 4.90 -5.69 11.96
N THR A 63 5.25 -4.72 11.12
CA THR A 63 5.65 -4.97 9.72
C THR A 63 7.08 -5.52 9.60
N LEU A 64 7.89 -5.49 10.66
CA LEU A 64 9.31 -5.80 10.62
C LEU A 64 9.66 -7.25 10.24
N PRO A 65 8.90 -8.29 10.65
CA PRO A 65 9.31 -9.68 10.40
C PRO A 65 9.18 -10.14 8.95
N ILE A 66 8.39 -9.46 8.11
CA ILE A 66 8.18 -9.91 6.73
C ILE A 66 9.48 -9.82 5.93
N THR A 67 9.78 -10.88 5.18
CA THR A 67 10.99 -10.98 4.38
C THR A 67 10.80 -10.51 2.94
N LEU A 68 11.90 -10.22 2.25
CA LEU A 68 11.87 -9.87 0.82
C LEU A 68 11.25 -11.00 -0.03
N ASP A 69 11.54 -12.27 0.29
CA ASP A 69 10.99 -13.42 -0.44
C ASP A 69 9.47 -13.52 -0.27
N GLN A 70 8.96 -13.26 0.93
CA GLN A 70 7.52 -13.22 1.18
C GLN A 70 6.85 -12.06 0.43
N MET A 71 7.48 -10.87 0.40
CA MET A 71 6.97 -9.74 -0.39
C MET A 71 6.93 -10.07 -1.88
N ILE A 72 7.95 -10.71 -2.41
CA ILE A 72 8.01 -11.17 -3.81
C ILE A 72 6.90 -12.20 -4.07
N TYR A 73 6.67 -13.15 -3.17
CA TYR A 73 5.59 -14.14 -3.28
C TYR A 73 4.21 -13.49 -3.41
N HIS A 74 3.89 -12.56 -2.51
CA HIS A 74 2.64 -11.78 -2.57
C HIS A 74 2.55 -10.97 -3.86
N ALA A 75 3.62 -10.28 -4.22
CA ALA A 75 3.68 -9.45 -5.41
C ALA A 75 3.43 -10.24 -6.70
N GLN A 76 3.98 -11.45 -6.84
CA GLN A 76 3.73 -12.34 -7.97
C GLN A 76 2.23 -12.67 -8.13
N ALA A 77 1.53 -12.92 -7.04
CA ALA A 77 0.10 -13.20 -7.07
C ALA A 77 -0.70 -11.98 -7.52
N VAL A 78 -0.40 -10.81 -6.95
CA VAL A 78 -1.08 -9.55 -7.25
C VAL A 78 -0.82 -9.10 -8.69
N VAL A 79 0.41 -9.18 -9.18
CA VAL A 79 0.76 -8.77 -10.56
C VAL A 79 0.03 -9.64 -11.60
N ARG A 80 -0.12 -10.94 -11.35
CA ARG A 80 -0.90 -11.82 -12.25
C ARG A 80 -2.38 -11.42 -12.33
N ALA A 81 -2.94 -10.90 -11.24
CA ALA A 81 -4.33 -10.49 -11.15
C ALA A 81 -4.59 -9.11 -11.78
N ALA A 82 -3.71 -8.14 -11.52
CA ALA A 82 -3.89 -6.75 -11.93
C ALA A 82 -3.76 -6.58 -13.46
N LYS A 83 -4.82 -6.06 -14.08
CA LYS A 83 -4.86 -5.77 -15.52
C LYS A 83 -4.79 -4.27 -15.80
N ARG A 84 -5.37 -3.46 -14.91
CA ARG A 84 -5.45 -2.01 -15.03
C ARG A 84 -4.54 -1.28 -14.03
N ALA A 85 -4.60 -1.63 -12.77
CA ALA A 85 -3.94 -0.92 -11.68
C ALA A 85 -2.41 -0.93 -11.78
N LEU A 86 -1.79 0.17 -11.33
CA LEU A 86 -0.35 0.24 -11.07
C LEU A 86 -0.03 -0.59 -9.82
N VAL A 87 0.84 -1.58 -9.91
CA VAL A 87 1.25 -2.40 -8.77
C VAL A 87 2.55 -1.86 -8.18
N VAL A 88 2.50 -1.45 -6.93
CA VAL A 88 3.63 -0.96 -6.13
C VAL A 88 3.92 -1.97 -5.02
N VAL A 89 5.19 -2.26 -4.74
CA VAL A 89 5.61 -3.25 -3.73
C VAL A 89 6.51 -2.59 -2.70
N ASP A 90 6.23 -2.82 -1.42
CA ASP A 90 7.09 -2.33 -0.35
C ASP A 90 8.42 -3.09 -0.31
N LEU A 91 9.51 -2.34 -0.16
CA LEU A 91 10.77 -2.88 0.32
C LEU A 91 10.64 -3.13 1.84
N PRO A 92 10.74 -4.38 2.32
CA PRO A 92 10.60 -4.67 3.74
C PRO A 92 11.79 -4.14 4.54
N PHE A 93 11.58 -4.01 5.85
CA PHE A 93 12.62 -3.57 6.78
C PHE A 93 13.91 -4.38 6.64
N GLY A 94 15.05 -3.70 6.69
CA GLY A 94 16.39 -4.29 6.58
C GLY A 94 16.90 -4.45 5.15
N THR A 95 16.09 -4.16 4.12
CA THR A 95 16.47 -4.36 2.72
C THR A 95 16.98 -3.12 2.01
N TYR A 96 16.87 -1.93 2.65
CA TYR A 96 17.28 -0.65 2.01
C TYR A 96 17.91 0.36 2.98
N GLN A 97 17.82 0.12 4.29
CA GLN A 97 18.36 1.05 5.29
C GLN A 97 19.87 0.93 5.48
N GLY A 98 20.46 -0.24 5.18
CA GLY A 98 21.87 -0.53 5.41
C GLY A 98 22.81 0.19 4.44
N ASN A 99 22.56 0.08 3.15
CA ASN A 99 23.31 0.78 2.10
C ASN A 99 22.55 0.76 0.77
N SER A 100 22.93 1.69 -0.12
CA SER A 100 22.27 1.92 -1.42
C SER A 100 22.43 0.75 -2.40
N LYS A 101 23.49 -0.05 -2.31
CA LYS A 101 23.71 -1.22 -3.18
C LYS A 101 22.74 -2.36 -2.82
N GLU A 102 22.54 -2.62 -1.54
CA GLU A 102 21.57 -3.61 -1.06
C GLU A 102 20.13 -3.18 -1.41
N ALA A 103 19.82 -1.88 -1.23
CA ALA A 103 18.55 -1.31 -1.63
C ALA A 103 18.24 -1.55 -3.12
N LEU A 104 19.20 -1.27 -4.00
CA LEU A 104 19.07 -1.52 -5.43
C LEU A 104 18.90 -3.03 -5.73
N ASN A 105 19.70 -3.90 -5.12
CA ASN A 105 19.57 -5.34 -5.34
C ASN A 105 18.19 -5.87 -4.92
N SER A 106 17.66 -5.39 -3.79
CA SER A 106 16.34 -5.76 -3.30
C SER A 106 15.23 -5.26 -4.26
N ALA A 107 15.32 -4.02 -4.72
CA ALA A 107 14.40 -3.47 -5.71
C ALA A 107 14.45 -4.25 -7.04
N ILE A 108 15.63 -4.59 -7.55
CA ILE A 108 15.80 -5.40 -8.75
C ILE A 108 15.14 -6.78 -8.59
N ARG A 109 15.29 -7.42 -7.43
CA ARG A 109 14.64 -8.69 -7.15
C ARG A 109 13.12 -8.57 -7.21
N ILE A 110 12.54 -7.58 -6.54
CA ILE A 110 11.09 -7.33 -6.62
C ILE A 110 10.64 -7.17 -8.08
N MET A 111 11.28 -6.28 -8.84
CA MET A 111 10.89 -5.99 -10.22
C MET A 111 11.01 -7.21 -11.13
N LYS A 112 12.13 -7.93 -11.06
CA LYS A 112 12.39 -9.08 -11.96
C LYS A 112 11.61 -10.32 -11.59
N GLU A 113 11.48 -10.63 -10.29
CA GLU A 113 10.90 -11.88 -9.84
C GLU A 113 9.37 -11.80 -9.76
N SER A 114 8.79 -10.61 -9.55
CA SER A 114 7.34 -10.44 -9.46
C SER A 114 6.70 -9.81 -10.70
N GLY A 115 7.44 -9.00 -11.46
CA GLY A 115 6.90 -8.18 -12.54
C GLY A 115 6.18 -6.93 -12.04
N ALA A 116 6.42 -6.48 -10.81
CA ALA A 116 5.88 -5.24 -10.25
C ALA A 116 6.30 -4.01 -11.09
N HIS A 117 5.57 -2.90 -10.91
CA HIS A 117 5.77 -1.70 -11.73
C HIS A 117 6.58 -0.62 -11.00
N ALA A 118 6.61 -0.64 -9.68
CA ALA A 118 7.31 0.31 -8.83
C ALA A 118 7.58 -0.30 -7.45
N VAL A 119 8.47 0.33 -6.68
CA VAL A 119 8.70 -0.02 -5.28
C VAL A 119 8.35 1.15 -4.36
N LYS A 120 8.01 0.85 -3.09
CA LYS A 120 7.84 1.85 -2.03
C LYS A 120 8.83 1.59 -0.91
N LEU A 121 9.29 2.65 -0.26
CA LEU A 121 10.15 2.58 0.93
C LEU A 121 9.90 3.78 1.85
N GLU A 122 10.21 3.58 3.12
CA GLU A 122 9.93 4.53 4.19
C GLU A 122 11.17 5.34 4.56
N GLY A 123 10.95 6.63 4.81
CA GLY A 123 11.98 7.57 5.23
C GLY A 123 12.21 8.69 4.24
N GLY A 124 12.92 9.73 4.72
CA GLY A 124 13.28 10.92 3.96
C GLY A 124 14.79 10.94 3.67
N ARG A 125 15.46 11.99 4.16
CA ARG A 125 16.90 12.24 3.94
C ARG A 125 17.81 11.08 4.36
N GLU A 126 17.41 10.28 5.35
CA GLU A 126 18.19 9.14 5.83
C GLU A 126 18.30 7.98 4.83
N VAL A 127 17.38 7.89 3.88
CA VAL A 127 17.36 6.86 2.83
C VAL A 127 17.54 7.43 1.42
N ARG A 128 17.87 8.73 1.32
CA ARG A 128 18.02 9.45 0.05
C ARG A 128 18.94 8.72 -0.94
N GLU A 129 20.13 8.29 -0.51
CA GLU A 129 21.10 7.60 -1.37
C GLU A 129 20.52 6.29 -1.93
N SER A 130 19.77 5.54 -1.12
CA SER A 130 19.08 4.33 -1.56
C SER A 130 18.03 4.62 -2.62
N ILE A 131 17.23 5.68 -2.44
CA ILE A 131 16.21 6.11 -3.42
C ILE A 131 16.88 6.55 -4.73
N GLU A 132 17.87 7.44 -4.67
CA GLU A 132 18.59 7.92 -5.85
C GLU A 132 19.23 6.76 -6.63
N ARG A 133 19.75 5.76 -5.91
CA ARG A 133 20.37 4.59 -6.53
C ARG A 133 19.35 3.70 -7.25
N ILE A 134 18.17 3.50 -6.66
CA ILE A 134 17.07 2.75 -7.27
C ILE A 134 16.54 3.49 -8.52
N LEU A 135 16.29 4.80 -8.38
CA LEU A 135 15.80 5.65 -9.48
C LEU A 135 16.81 5.68 -10.66
N SER A 136 18.12 5.75 -10.37
CA SER A 136 19.16 5.73 -11.41
C SER A 136 19.20 4.44 -12.22
N ALA A 137 18.66 3.35 -11.70
CA ALA A 137 18.51 2.08 -12.41
C ALA A 137 17.21 1.99 -13.24
N GLY A 138 16.40 3.06 -13.27
CA GLY A 138 15.14 3.11 -14.01
C GLY A 138 13.95 2.49 -13.29
N ILE A 139 14.05 2.23 -11.98
CA ILE A 139 12.96 1.68 -11.18
C ILE A 139 12.19 2.84 -10.52
N PRO A 140 10.87 2.99 -10.77
CA PRO A 140 10.07 4.03 -10.15
C PRO A 140 9.95 3.81 -8.63
N VAL A 141 10.05 4.90 -7.87
CA VAL A 141 10.00 4.87 -6.40
C VAL A 141 8.83 5.72 -5.88
N MET A 142 8.06 5.16 -4.97
CA MET A 142 7.11 5.85 -4.11
C MET A 142 7.76 6.07 -2.74
N GLY A 143 7.81 7.32 -2.27
CA GLY A 143 8.28 7.65 -0.93
C GLY A 143 7.20 7.41 0.14
N HIS A 144 7.59 7.42 1.43
CA HIS A 144 6.65 7.33 2.54
C HIS A 144 7.17 8.13 3.74
N LEU A 145 6.41 9.15 4.16
CA LEU A 145 6.75 10.08 5.25
C LEU A 145 5.64 10.13 6.31
N GLY A 146 5.98 10.68 7.46
CA GLY A 146 5.10 10.79 8.62
C GLY A 146 5.30 9.63 9.58
N LEU A 147 4.24 8.93 9.95
CA LEU A 147 4.37 7.66 10.65
C LEU A 147 4.90 6.61 9.65
N THR A 148 6.05 6.07 9.94
CA THR A 148 6.65 4.98 9.17
C THR A 148 6.65 3.72 10.03
N PRO A 149 5.75 2.73 9.76
CA PRO A 149 5.59 1.51 10.58
C PRO A 149 6.90 0.74 10.80
N GLN A 150 7.81 0.74 9.84
CA GLN A 150 9.12 0.13 9.98
C GLN A 150 10.01 0.80 11.05
N SER A 151 9.68 2.03 11.45
CA SER A 151 10.36 2.75 12.54
C SER A 151 9.62 2.68 13.87
N ILE A 152 8.70 1.74 14.06
CA ILE A 152 7.79 1.71 15.21
C ILE A 152 8.52 1.66 16.55
N TYR A 153 9.61 0.92 16.66
CA TYR A 153 10.40 0.85 17.90
C TYR A 153 11.16 2.15 18.20
N LYS A 154 11.52 2.92 17.17
CA LYS A 154 12.09 4.27 17.35
C LYS A 154 11.03 5.24 17.85
N PHE A 155 9.80 5.15 17.34
CA PHE A 155 8.70 6.02 17.75
C PHE A 155 8.05 5.61 19.08
N GLY A 156 8.07 4.32 19.41
CA GLY A 156 7.44 3.77 20.61
C GLY A 156 5.90 3.74 20.58
N THR A 157 5.27 4.43 19.63
CA THR A 157 3.81 4.53 19.51
C THR A 157 3.37 4.76 18.07
N TYR A 158 2.10 4.42 17.77
CA TYR A 158 1.43 4.76 16.50
C TYR A 158 0.73 6.14 16.54
N THR A 159 1.27 7.12 17.23
CA THR A 159 0.69 8.46 17.34
C THR A 159 0.89 9.29 16.06
N VAL A 160 0.09 10.34 15.90
CA VAL A 160 0.23 11.32 14.81
C VAL A 160 1.60 11.98 14.88
N ARG A 161 2.31 12.00 13.76
CA ARG A 161 3.66 12.60 13.60
C ARG A 161 3.58 14.03 13.12
N ALA A 162 4.70 14.74 13.13
CA ALA A 162 4.84 16.11 12.64
C ALA A 162 3.82 17.10 13.23
N LYS A 163 3.52 16.96 14.53
CA LYS A 163 2.71 17.93 15.29
C LYS A 163 3.54 19.13 15.72
N GLU A 164 4.78 18.87 16.11
CA GLU A 164 5.72 19.90 16.53
C GLU A 164 6.38 20.51 15.29
N GLU A 165 6.66 21.84 15.34
CA GLU A 165 7.13 22.58 14.16
C GLU A 165 8.45 22.05 13.61
N GLU A 166 9.37 21.59 14.46
CA GLU A 166 10.64 21.02 14.00
C GLU A 166 10.42 19.76 13.14
N GLU A 167 9.53 18.85 13.58
CA GLU A 167 9.19 17.65 12.81
C GLU A 167 8.39 17.99 11.55
N ALA A 168 7.49 18.99 11.63
CA ALA A 168 6.73 19.48 10.49
C ALA A 168 7.65 20.11 9.44
N GLN A 169 8.61 20.93 9.85
CA GLN A 169 9.59 21.52 8.94
C GLN A 169 10.45 20.44 8.27
N ARG A 170 10.91 19.44 9.04
CA ARG A 170 11.64 18.30 8.49
C ARG A 170 10.81 17.54 7.45
N LEU A 171 9.51 17.33 7.69
CA LEU A 171 8.61 16.66 6.74
C LEU A 171 8.48 17.45 5.44
N ARG A 172 8.33 18.80 5.50
CA ARG A 172 8.31 19.67 4.31
C ARG A 172 9.58 19.52 3.47
N GLU A 173 10.74 19.58 4.13
CA GLU A 173 12.05 19.46 3.47
C GLU A 173 12.24 18.07 2.85
N ASP A 174 11.88 17.01 3.58
CA ASP A 174 12.00 15.64 3.08
C ASP A 174 11.04 15.37 1.92
N ALA A 175 9.79 15.87 1.98
CA ALA A 175 8.84 15.74 0.87
C ALA A 175 9.31 16.47 -0.40
N LYS A 176 9.83 17.70 -0.23
CA LYS A 176 10.43 18.46 -1.33
C LYS A 176 11.61 17.72 -1.95
N MET A 177 12.53 17.23 -1.12
CA MET A 177 13.68 16.46 -1.57
C MET A 177 13.28 15.20 -2.31
N LEU A 178 12.30 14.42 -1.81
CA LEU A 178 11.81 13.21 -2.48
C LEU A 178 11.19 13.52 -3.85
N ALA A 179 10.45 14.62 -3.97
CA ALA A 179 9.92 15.09 -5.24
C ALA A 179 11.03 15.51 -6.22
N GLU A 180 12.02 16.26 -5.76
CA GLU A 180 13.14 16.77 -6.55
C GLU A 180 14.05 15.63 -7.09
N ILE A 181 14.28 14.57 -6.31
CA ILE A 181 15.07 13.41 -6.77
C ILE A 181 14.29 12.46 -7.69
N GLY A 182 12.98 12.68 -7.86
CA GLY A 182 12.18 11.97 -8.87
C GLY A 182 11.29 10.85 -8.34
N CYS A 183 10.94 10.82 -7.06
CA CYS A 183 9.86 9.95 -6.60
C CYS A 183 8.56 10.27 -7.35
N PHE A 184 7.88 9.24 -7.89
CA PHE A 184 6.66 9.47 -8.67
C PHE A 184 5.43 9.76 -7.80
N SER A 185 5.47 9.41 -6.51
CA SER A 185 4.43 9.68 -5.51
C SER A 185 5.00 9.58 -4.11
N ILE A 186 4.32 10.17 -3.11
CA ILE A 186 4.71 10.13 -1.69
C ILE A 186 3.49 9.79 -0.85
N VAL A 187 3.59 8.76 0.00
CA VAL A 187 2.59 8.47 1.04
C VAL A 187 2.82 9.37 2.25
N PHE A 188 1.75 9.97 2.77
CA PHE A 188 1.72 10.67 4.05
C PHE A 188 0.86 9.88 5.04
N GLU A 189 1.49 9.34 6.08
CA GLU A 189 0.77 8.58 7.09
C GLU A 189 0.70 9.33 8.42
N LYS A 190 -0.53 9.44 8.96
CA LYS A 190 -0.83 9.96 10.32
C LYS A 190 -0.08 11.26 10.64
N ILE A 191 -0.26 12.28 9.81
CA ILE A 191 0.21 13.65 10.00
C ILE A 191 -0.98 14.62 10.07
N PRO A 192 -0.82 15.85 10.59
CA PRO A 192 -1.88 16.86 10.59
C PRO A 192 -2.40 17.14 9.17
N ALA A 193 -3.72 17.15 9.00
CA ALA A 193 -4.37 17.36 7.69
C ALA A 193 -4.01 18.73 7.04
N THR A 194 -3.79 19.76 7.85
CA THR A 194 -3.34 21.07 7.38
C THR A 194 -1.94 21.00 6.78
N LEU A 195 -1.00 20.36 7.47
CA LEU A 195 0.36 20.16 6.98
C LEU A 195 0.38 19.30 5.70
N ALA A 196 -0.40 18.21 5.67
CA ALA A 196 -0.50 17.36 4.48
C ALA A 196 -1.00 18.16 3.26
N GLY A 197 -2.04 19.00 3.44
CA GLY A 197 -2.58 19.85 2.38
C GLY A 197 -1.58 20.91 1.90
N GLU A 198 -0.87 21.56 2.82
CA GLU A 198 0.19 22.54 2.54
C GLU A 198 1.30 21.91 1.70
N VAL A 199 1.83 20.77 2.14
CA VAL A 199 2.92 20.08 1.42
C VAL A 199 2.44 19.57 0.06
N THR A 200 1.22 19.00 -0.02
CA THR A 200 0.64 18.55 -1.30
C THR A 200 0.56 19.67 -2.33
N ALA A 201 0.21 20.89 -1.90
CA ALA A 201 0.14 22.04 -2.78
C ALA A 201 1.52 22.61 -3.18
N SER A 202 2.57 22.30 -2.43
CA SER A 202 3.92 22.87 -2.62
C SER A 202 4.83 22.01 -3.50
N ILE A 203 4.44 20.79 -3.85
CA ILE A 203 5.24 19.87 -4.67
C ILE A 203 4.44 19.36 -5.87
N ASP A 204 5.11 19.07 -6.97
CA ASP A 204 4.49 18.51 -8.18
C ASP A 204 4.24 16.99 -8.09
N CYS A 205 4.94 16.33 -7.18
CA CYS A 205 4.80 14.91 -6.93
C CYS A 205 3.42 14.58 -6.31
N PRO A 206 2.64 13.62 -6.86
CA PRO A 206 1.39 13.18 -6.26
C PRO A 206 1.53 12.66 -4.83
N THR A 207 0.60 13.03 -3.94
CA THR A 207 0.59 12.62 -2.54
C THR A 207 -0.59 11.70 -2.24
N ILE A 208 -0.35 10.64 -1.47
CA ILE A 208 -1.36 9.66 -1.06
C ILE A 208 -1.48 9.68 0.47
N GLY A 209 -2.66 10.01 0.99
CA GLY A 209 -2.91 10.10 2.42
C GLY A 209 -3.40 8.80 3.04
N ILE A 210 -2.95 8.51 4.26
CA ILE A 210 -3.58 7.60 5.20
C ILE A 210 -3.56 8.22 6.59
N GLY A 211 -4.73 8.64 7.07
CA GLY A 211 -4.81 9.44 8.30
C GLY A 211 -4.13 10.82 8.19
N ALA A 212 -4.07 11.39 6.99
CA ALA A 212 -3.45 12.69 6.68
C ALA A 212 -4.46 13.73 6.15
N GLY A 213 -5.77 13.45 6.23
CA GLY A 213 -6.83 14.34 5.77
C GLY A 213 -7.14 14.21 4.28
N ALA A 214 -8.11 14.99 3.80
CA ALA A 214 -8.68 14.88 2.45
C ALA A 214 -7.92 15.66 1.37
N ASN A 215 -6.97 16.50 1.74
CA ASN A 215 -6.29 17.43 0.82
C ASN A 215 -5.08 16.80 0.09
N CYS A 216 -4.74 15.53 0.36
CA CYS A 216 -3.83 14.77 -0.48
C CYS A 216 -4.45 14.48 -1.86
N ASP A 217 -3.63 14.18 -2.86
CA ASP A 217 -4.09 13.86 -4.22
C ASP A 217 -4.78 12.50 -4.29
N GLY A 218 -4.49 11.59 -3.37
CA GLY A 218 -5.14 10.29 -3.23
C GLY A 218 -5.24 9.81 -1.79
N GLN A 219 -5.81 8.62 -1.61
CA GLN A 219 -5.95 7.95 -0.31
C GLN A 219 -5.61 6.47 -0.43
N VAL A 220 -5.01 5.91 0.62
CA VAL A 220 -4.78 4.47 0.74
C VAL A 220 -5.37 3.92 2.03
N LEU A 221 -5.89 2.70 1.97
CA LEU A 221 -6.27 1.91 3.14
C LEU A 221 -5.75 0.47 2.99
N VAL A 222 -5.60 -0.21 4.13
CA VAL A 222 -5.40 -1.65 4.16
C VAL A 222 -6.75 -2.32 3.87
N LEU A 223 -6.78 -3.18 2.85
CA LEU A 223 -8.01 -3.82 2.37
C LEU A 223 -8.75 -4.58 3.47
N HIS A 224 -8.03 -5.36 4.28
CA HIS A 224 -8.59 -6.16 5.37
C HIS A 224 -9.27 -5.30 6.43
N ASP A 225 -8.70 -4.14 6.74
CA ASP A 225 -9.26 -3.19 7.71
C ASP A 225 -10.50 -2.51 7.13
N MET A 226 -10.42 -2.05 5.88
CA MET A 226 -11.51 -1.38 5.19
C MET A 226 -12.76 -2.26 5.03
N LEU A 227 -12.55 -3.56 4.79
CA LEU A 227 -13.63 -4.53 4.64
C LEU A 227 -14.10 -5.14 5.97
N GLY A 228 -13.50 -4.75 7.10
CA GLY A 228 -13.88 -5.27 8.43
C GLY A 228 -13.51 -6.73 8.65
N ILE A 229 -12.50 -7.24 7.92
CA ILE A 229 -11.95 -8.58 8.17
C ILE A 229 -11.09 -8.54 9.43
N THR A 230 -10.25 -7.50 9.59
CA THR A 230 -9.49 -7.22 10.82
C THR A 230 -10.40 -6.50 11.81
N GLN A 231 -10.91 -7.20 12.83
CA GLN A 231 -11.91 -6.64 13.75
C GLN A 231 -11.30 -5.77 14.86
N ALA A 232 -10.11 -6.14 15.37
CA ALA A 232 -9.49 -5.49 16.53
C ALA A 232 -8.90 -4.09 16.23
N PHE A 233 -8.66 -3.74 14.96
CA PHE A 233 -8.04 -2.48 14.55
C PHE A 233 -9.10 -1.48 14.07
N SER A 234 -9.27 -0.37 14.80
CA SER A 234 -10.26 0.67 14.47
C SER A 234 -9.75 2.08 14.77
N PRO A 235 -8.71 2.55 14.08
CA PRO A 235 -8.21 3.90 14.27
C PRO A 235 -9.20 4.93 13.71
N ARG A 236 -9.13 6.19 14.21
CA ARG A 236 -10.04 7.29 13.81
C ARG A 236 -10.11 7.53 12.30
N PHE A 237 -9.04 7.28 11.55
CA PHE A 237 -8.99 7.53 10.10
C PHE A 237 -9.58 6.39 9.27
N LEU A 238 -9.82 5.22 9.86
CA LEU A 238 -10.36 4.06 9.17
C LEU A 238 -11.87 4.20 9.02
N ARG A 239 -12.35 4.22 7.79
CA ARG A 239 -13.75 3.97 7.48
C ARG A 239 -13.91 2.52 7.07
N ARG A 240 -14.76 1.77 7.78
CA ARG A 240 -15.19 0.45 7.36
C ARG A 240 -16.30 0.58 6.33
N TYR A 241 -16.18 -0.11 5.22
CA TYR A 241 -17.15 -0.16 4.13
C TYR A 241 -17.97 -1.45 4.15
N SER A 242 -17.55 -2.43 4.96
CA SER A 242 -18.25 -3.70 5.17
C SER A 242 -17.83 -4.30 6.52
N ASP A 243 -18.55 -5.34 6.95
CA ASP A 243 -18.26 -6.16 8.12
C ASP A 243 -18.06 -7.63 7.69
N LEU A 244 -17.17 -7.84 6.72
CA LEU A 244 -16.93 -9.17 6.14
C LEU A 244 -16.45 -10.20 7.17
N GLY A 245 -15.75 -9.79 8.22
CA GLY A 245 -15.32 -10.68 9.30
C GLY A 245 -16.50 -11.41 9.96
N ASP A 246 -17.58 -10.69 10.28
CA ASP A 246 -18.78 -11.26 10.88
C ASP A 246 -19.57 -12.12 9.88
N GLN A 247 -19.62 -11.69 8.61
CA GLN A 247 -20.28 -12.45 7.55
C GLN A 247 -19.55 -13.78 7.30
N MET A 248 -18.22 -13.76 7.18
CA MET A 248 -17.39 -14.95 7.04
C MET A 248 -17.55 -15.89 8.23
N PHE A 249 -17.51 -15.36 9.45
CA PHE A 249 -17.71 -16.15 10.67
C PHE A 249 -19.08 -16.83 10.66
N SER A 250 -20.15 -16.13 10.31
CA SER A 250 -21.51 -16.66 10.27
C SER A 250 -21.66 -17.74 9.21
N ALA A 251 -21.10 -17.53 8.00
CA ALA A 251 -21.12 -18.50 6.91
C ALA A 251 -20.35 -19.79 7.28
N ILE A 252 -19.17 -19.63 7.89
CA ILE A 252 -18.38 -20.79 8.35
C ILE A 252 -19.11 -21.58 9.44
N ARG A 253 -19.77 -20.87 10.39
CA ARG A 253 -20.59 -21.54 11.42
C ARG A 253 -21.75 -22.30 10.83
N GLN A 254 -22.43 -21.73 9.81
CA GLN A 254 -23.52 -22.42 9.12
C GLN A 254 -23.01 -23.71 8.48
N TYR A 255 -21.90 -23.64 7.70
CA TYR A 255 -21.28 -24.81 7.11
C TYR A 255 -20.95 -25.90 8.15
N VAL A 256 -20.37 -25.52 9.29
CA VAL A 256 -20.09 -26.48 10.39
C VAL A 256 -21.37 -27.13 10.92
N SER A 257 -22.47 -26.36 11.04
CA SER A 257 -23.77 -26.85 11.47
C SER A 257 -24.34 -27.87 10.47
N ASP A 258 -24.31 -27.53 9.20
CA ASP A 258 -24.88 -28.35 8.12
C ASP A 258 -24.16 -29.69 7.98
N VAL A 259 -22.81 -29.67 8.03
CA VAL A 259 -22.01 -30.91 8.06
C VAL A 259 -22.36 -31.80 9.24
N ARG A 260 -22.52 -31.22 10.45
CA ARG A 260 -22.87 -31.99 11.66
C ARG A 260 -24.29 -32.54 11.66
N ALA A 261 -25.19 -31.81 11.00
CA ALA A 261 -26.59 -32.21 10.85
C ALA A 261 -26.81 -33.20 9.67
N VAL A 262 -25.76 -33.51 8.92
CA VAL A 262 -25.83 -34.34 7.67
C VAL A 262 -26.75 -33.66 6.64
N ASP A 263 -26.84 -32.35 6.63
CA ASP A 263 -27.57 -31.53 5.66
C ASP A 263 -26.68 -31.15 4.46
N PHE A 264 -25.34 -31.16 4.67
CA PHE A 264 -24.33 -30.98 3.61
C PHE A 264 -23.34 -32.16 3.63
N PRO A 265 -23.07 -32.84 2.47
CA PRO A 265 -23.78 -32.67 1.20
C PRO A 265 -25.14 -33.37 1.22
N ASN A 266 -26.13 -32.76 0.55
CA ASN A 266 -27.41 -33.38 0.29
C ASN A 266 -27.40 -34.14 -1.05
N ASP A 267 -28.54 -34.81 -1.42
CA ASP A 267 -28.63 -35.67 -2.61
C ASP A 267 -28.27 -34.95 -3.93
N SER A 268 -28.42 -33.62 -3.98
CA SER A 268 -28.08 -32.81 -5.18
C SER A 268 -26.62 -32.41 -5.25
N GLU A 269 -25.86 -32.61 -4.19
CA GLU A 269 -24.45 -32.14 -4.01
C GLU A 269 -23.45 -33.33 -3.98
N GLN A 270 -23.93 -34.56 -4.24
CA GLN A 270 -23.10 -35.79 -4.29
C GLN A 270 -23.10 -36.43 -5.69
N TYR A 271 -22.10 -37.27 -5.97
CA TYR A 271 -21.93 -38.00 -7.24
C TYR A 271 -22.23 -39.49 -7.11
#